data_5f7aefea8cc473bea8995fbe1158d7c1
#
_entry.id   5f7aefea8cc473bea8995fbe1158d7c1
#
_cell.length_a   1.000
_cell.length_b   1.000
_cell.length_c   1.000
_cell.angle_alpha   90.00
_cell.angle_beta   90.00
_cell.angle_gamma   90.00
#
_symmetry.space_group_name_H-M   'P 1'
#
loop_
_entity.id
_entity.type
_entity.pdbx_description
1 polymer ?
#
loop_
_entity_poly.entity_id
_entity_poly.type
_entity_poly.pdbx_seq_one_letter_code
_entity_poly.pdbx_strand_id
1 'polypeptide(L)'
;IETFLANDSIPGTELVTRACERLTYEGHKAYCGINGDFFNVTDHKEFPLGAPRGGSIRDGEIQREPRDAWWGFATIDADNIPVFDHMEFEGTVNAGDAGVYKFQHVNIPRADCDACDLTFFNRYAGERTRQDENFSEMYGVERTEVYLKLAAGEKWKVNSPVQCIVGRRLENKGGNPIAADVCSREQVKSPGPFCVI
;
A
#
# COMPACT_ATOMS: atom_id res chain seq x y z
N ILE A 1 -19.96 -1.99 6.31
CA ILE A 1 -19.34 -1.00 5.40
C ILE A 1 -17.93 -1.45 5.14
N GLU A 2 -17.48 -1.35 3.91
CA GLU A 2 -16.16 -1.80 3.49
C GLU A 2 -15.54 -0.72 2.59
N THR A 3 -14.26 -0.44 2.78
CA THR A 3 -13.49 0.43 1.90
C THR A 3 -12.73 -0.40 0.88
N PHE A 4 -12.58 0.10 -0.34
CA PHE A 4 -11.84 -0.58 -1.40
C PHE A 4 -11.15 0.43 -2.32
N LEU A 5 -10.09 -0.02 -2.96
CA LEU A 5 -9.44 0.70 -4.05
C LEU A 5 -10.00 0.23 -5.40
N ALA A 6 -10.01 1.11 -6.38
CA ALA A 6 -10.29 0.74 -7.77
C ALA A 6 -9.37 -0.41 -8.21
N ASN A 7 -9.94 -1.51 -8.68
CA ASN A 7 -9.20 -2.70 -9.09
C ASN A 7 -8.25 -3.28 -8.01
N ASP A 8 -8.52 -3.01 -6.73
CA ASP A 8 -7.68 -3.38 -5.59
C ASP A 8 -6.22 -2.87 -5.68
N SER A 9 -6.01 -1.74 -6.35
CA SER A 9 -4.69 -1.16 -6.61
C SER A 9 -4.73 0.37 -6.51
N ILE A 10 -3.64 0.97 -6.07
CA ILE A 10 -3.49 2.43 -6.02
C ILE A 10 -3.61 3.07 -7.41
N PRO A 11 -2.88 2.60 -8.45
CA PRO A 11 -3.06 3.15 -9.79
C PRO A 11 -4.31 2.59 -10.45
N GLY A 12 -5.06 3.47 -11.08
CA GLY A 12 -6.22 3.10 -11.88
C GLY A 12 -7.54 3.66 -11.37
N THR A 13 -8.54 3.55 -12.21
CA THR A 13 -9.92 3.98 -11.93
C THR A 13 -10.89 2.85 -12.23
N GLU A 14 -11.98 2.80 -11.49
CA GLU A 14 -13.05 1.82 -11.67
C GLU A 14 -14.40 2.54 -11.45
N LEU A 15 -15.38 2.19 -12.26
CA LEU A 15 -16.75 2.66 -12.00
C LEU A 15 -17.29 2.02 -10.72
N VAL A 16 -17.96 2.79 -9.88
CA VAL A 16 -18.55 2.29 -8.62
C VAL A 16 -19.46 1.08 -8.86
N THR A 17 -20.22 1.08 -9.96
CA THR A 17 -21.07 -0.06 -10.35
C THR A 17 -20.25 -1.33 -10.64
N ARG A 18 -19.11 -1.18 -11.31
CA ARG A 18 -18.20 -2.31 -11.59
C ARG A 18 -17.53 -2.82 -10.32
N ALA A 19 -17.13 -1.92 -9.43
CA ALA A 19 -16.64 -2.31 -8.12
C ALA A 19 -17.68 -3.10 -7.32
N CYS A 20 -18.94 -2.67 -7.30
CA CYS A 20 -20.04 -3.41 -6.65
C CYS A 20 -20.25 -4.78 -7.28
N GLU A 21 -20.19 -4.90 -8.61
CA GLU A 21 -20.27 -6.19 -9.32
C GLU A 21 -19.10 -7.11 -8.90
N ARG A 22 -17.87 -6.60 -8.90
CA ARG A 22 -16.65 -7.34 -8.54
C ARG A 22 -16.64 -7.79 -7.08
N LEU A 23 -17.16 -6.98 -6.18
CA LEU A 23 -17.24 -7.25 -4.75
C LEU A 23 -18.47 -8.10 -4.37
N THR A 24 -19.32 -8.44 -5.32
CA THR A 24 -20.44 -9.35 -5.09
C THR A 24 -20.06 -10.78 -5.48
N TYR A 25 -19.96 -11.66 -4.50
CA TYR A 25 -19.63 -13.08 -4.68
C TYR A 25 -20.40 -13.94 -3.66
N GLU A 26 -20.25 -15.25 -3.71
CA GLU A 26 -20.95 -16.14 -2.79
C GLU A 26 -20.67 -15.80 -1.32
N GLY A 27 -21.72 -15.54 -0.57
CA GLY A 27 -21.65 -15.15 0.84
C GLY A 27 -21.37 -13.66 1.10
N HIS A 28 -21.13 -12.87 0.04
CA HIS A 28 -20.90 -11.44 0.15
C HIS A 28 -21.65 -10.68 -0.94
N LYS A 29 -22.41 -9.67 -0.59
CA LYS A 29 -23.20 -8.89 -1.54
C LYS A 29 -23.03 -7.39 -1.32
N ALA A 30 -22.49 -6.70 -2.33
CA ALA A 30 -22.45 -5.26 -2.37
C ALA A 30 -23.80 -4.70 -2.84
N TYR A 31 -24.51 -3.99 -1.99
CA TYR A 31 -25.82 -3.40 -2.29
C TYR A 31 -25.72 -2.01 -2.89
N CYS A 32 -24.71 -1.24 -2.50
CA CYS A 32 -24.46 0.10 -3.01
C CYS A 32 -23.00 0.46 -2.83
N GLY A 33 -22.56 1.50 -3.50
CA GLY A 33 -21.22 2.07 -3.35
C GLY A 33 -21.25 3.57 -3.61
N ILE A 34 -20.32 4.27 -3.01
CA ILE A 34 -20.09 5.70 -3.24
C ILE A 34 -18.60 5.94 -3.41
N ASN A 35 -18.23 7.03 -4.05
CA ASN A 35 -16.85 7.51 -4.05
C ASN A 35 -16.55 8.13 -2.68
N GLY A 36 -15.58 7.56 -1.98
CA GLY A 36 -15.25 7.92 -0.59
C GLY A 36 -14.09 8.89 -0.44
N ASP A 37 -13.33 9.16 -1.50
CA ASP A 37 -12.16 10.03 -1.43
C ASP A 37 -11.96 10.83 -2.70
N PHE A 38 -11.19 11.92 -2.60
CA PHE A 38 -10.61 12.59 -3.75
C PHE A 38 -9.46 11.76 -4.31
N PHE A 39 -9.33 11.75 -5.62
CA PHE A 39 -8.27 11.00 -6.30
C PHE A 39 -7.68 11.82 -7.46
N ASN A 40 -6.52 11.42 -7.93
CA ASN A 40 -5.91 12.04 -9.07
C ASN A 40 -6.65 11.68 -10.36
N VAL A 41 -7.08 12.71 -11.09
CA VAL A 41 -7.79 12.56 -12.37
C VAL A 41 -6.86 12.57 -13.58
N THR A 42 -5.59 12.83 -13.37
CA THR A 42 -4.54 12.81 -14.41
C THR A 42 -3.36 12.00 -13.92
N ASP A 43 -2.68 11.34 -14.83
CA ASP A 43 -1.42 10.69 -14.49
C ASP A 43 -0.33 11.74 -14.27
N HIS A 44 0.28 11.70 -13.11
CA HIS A 44 1.36 12.60 -12.72
C HIS A 44 2.52 11.78 -12.16
N LYS A 45 3.76 12.30 -12.31
CA LYS A 45 4.96 11.59 -11.86
C LYS A 45 4.90 11.18 -10.38
N GLU A 46 4.40 12.05 -9.51
CA GLU A 46 4.30 11.81 -8.08
C GLU A 46 3.02 11.07 -7.68
N PHE A 47 1.98 11.17 -8.48
CA PHE A 47 0.67 10.64 -8.15
C PHE A 47 0.03 10.01 -9.39
N PRO A 48 -0.03 8.68 -9.48
CA PRO A 48 -0.66 8.02 -10.60
C PRO A 48 -2.15 8.34 -10.67
N LEU A 49 -2.70 8.25 -11.89
CA LEU A 49 -4.14 8.32 -12.11
C LEU A 49 -4.88 7.36 -11.17
N GLY A 50 -5.91 7.84 -10.51
CA GLY A 50 -6.72 7.06 -9.58
C GLY A 50 -6.17 6.98 -8.14
N ALA A 51 -4.94 7.43 -7.90
CA ALA A 51 -4.39 7.42 -6.54
C ALA A 51 -5.23 8.26 -5.57
N PRO A 52 -5.70 7.69 -4.45
CA PRO A 52 -6.45 8.44 -3.45
C PRO A 52 -5.57 9.49 -2.80
N ARG A 53 -6.16 10.59 -2.37
CA ARG A 53 -5.46 11.67 -1.68
C ARG A 53 -5.44 11.50 -0.17
N GLY A 54 -6.43 10.83 0.38
CA GLY A 54 -6.51 10.51 1.80
C GLY A 54 -5.73 9.25 2.17
N GLY A 55 -5.51 9.06 3.47
CA GLY A 55 -5.02 7.81 4.01
C GLY A 55 -6.04 6.70 3.88
N SER A 56 -5.60 5.48 3.61
CA SER A 56 -6.48 4.33 3.46
C SER A 56 -5.90 3.08 4.12
N ILE A 57 -6.76 2.40 4.89
CA ILE A 57 -6.45 1.14 5.58
C ILE A 57 -7.60 0.18 5.31
N ARG A 58 -7.28 -1.07 4.99
CA ARG A 58 -8.26 -2.15 4.84
C ARG A 58 -7.78 -3.40 5.56
N ASP A 59 -8.63 -3.99 6.37
CA ASP A 59 -8.34 -5.21 7.13
C ASP A 59 -7.03 -5.15 7.94
N GLY A 60 -6.71 -3.96 8.49
CA GLY A 60 -5.49 -3.69 9.23
C GLY A 60 -4.25 -3.45 8.36
N GLU A 61 -4.33 -3.60 7.05
CA GLU A 61 -3.25 -3.33 6.11
C GLU A 61 -3.35 -1.91 5.56
N ILE A 62 -2.26 -1.15 5.67
CA ILE A 62 -2.22 0.19 5.11
C ILE A 62 -2.13 0.13 3.59
N GLN A 63 -3.04 0.83 2.92
CA GLN A 63 -3.04 0.96 1.46
C GLN A 63 -2.29 2.22 1.03
N ARG A 64 -2.46 3.30 1.79
CA ARG A 64 -1.81 4.58 1.56
C ARG A 64 -1.71 5.39 2.84
N GLU A 65 -0.60 6.08 3.02
CA GLU A 65 -0.46 7.13 4.04
C GLU A 65 -1.32 8.35 3.71
N PRO A 66 -1.76 9.14 4.71
CA PRO A 66 -2.43 10.41 4.47
C PRO A 66 -1.44 11.39 3.82
N ARG A 67 -1.89 12.12 2.82
CA ARG A 67 -1.05 13.14 2.17
C ARG A 67 -0.76 14.31 3.10
N ASP A 68 -1.80 14.74 3.79
CA ASP A 68 -1.78 15.90 4.68
C ASP A 68 -2.53 15.55 5.97
N ALA A 69 -1.88 15.74 7.12
CA ALA A 69 -2.44 15.40 8.43
C ALA A 69 -3.72 16.16 8.81
N TRP A 70 -4.03 17.25 8.11
CA TRP A 70 -5.24 18.05 8.38
C TRP A 70 -6.51 17.53 7.69
N TRP A 71 -6.37 16.50 6.82
CA TRP A 71 -7.53 15.87 6.19
C TRP A 71 -8.19 14.90 7.17
N GLY A 72 -9.48 15.12 7.42
CA GLY A 72 -10.28 14.18 8.18
C GLY A 72 -10.48 12.86 7.42
N PHE A 73 -10.61 11.78 8.16
CA PHE A 73 -10.99 10.47 7.62
C PHE A 73 -12.26 9.95 8.31
N ALA A 74 -12.93 9.04 7.62
CA ALA A 74 -14.02 8.26 8.17
C ALA A 74 -13.66 6.77 8.08
N THR A 75 -13.84 6.04 9.15
CA THR A 75 -13.64 4.60 9.19
C THR A 75 -14.72 3.91 10.02
N ILE A 76 -14.76 2.60 9.92
CA ILE A 76 -15.56 1.73 10.77
C ILE A 76 -14.59 0.84 11.53
N ASP A 77 -14.67 0.83 12.83
CA ASP A 77 -13.82 -0.01 13.67
C ASP A 77 -14.28 -1.49 13.70
N ALA A 78 -13.58 -2.32 14.45
CA ALA A 78 -13.88 -3.74 14.55
C ALA A 78 -15.24 -4.04 15.22
N ASP A 79 -15.78 -3.09 15.97
CA ASP A 79 -17.10 -3.16 16.63
C ASP A 79 -18.23 -2.56 15.78
N ASN A 80 -17.95 -2.24 14.52
CA ASN A 80 -18.84 -1.56 13.57
C ASN A 80 -19.26 -0.14 14.01
N ILE A 81 -18.42 0.53 14.78
CA ILE A 81 -18.66 1.91 15.21
C ILE A 81 -17.99 2.87 14.22
N PRO A 82 -18.72 3.87 13.67
CA PRO A 82 -18.11 4.88 12.82
C PRO A 82 -17.19 5.79 13.65
N VAL A 83 -15.98 6.01 13.13
CA VAL A 83 -14.99 6.91 13.72
C VAL A 83 -14.64 7.99 12.69
N PHE A 84 -14.62 9.24 13.15
CA PHE A 84 -14.22 10.41 12.36
C PHE A 84 -13.08 11.11 13.09
N ASP A 85 -11.94 11.23 12.45
CA ASP A 85 -10.74 11.78 13.08
C ASP A 85 -9.74 12.27 12.02
N HIS A 86 -8.56 12.64 12.46
CA HIS A 86 -7.39 12.89 11.61
C HIS A 86 -6.45 11.70 11.67
N MET A 87 -5.88 11.35 10.53
CA MET A 87 -4.93 10.24 10.44
C MET A 87 -3.51 10.78 10.46
N GLU A 88 -2.74 10.35 11.44
CA GLU A 88 -1.29 10.48 11.44
C GLU A 88 -0.66 9.15 11.05
N PHE A 89 0.47 9.20 10.36
CA PHE A 89 1.17 8.01 9.91
C PHE A 89 2.64 8.07 10.32
N GLU A 90 3.08 7.03 10.98
CA GLU A 90 4.50 6.74 11.23
C GLU A 90 4.74 5.25 11.02
N GLY A 91 5.66 4.93 10.09
CA GLY A 91 6.09 3.56 9.85
C GLY A 91 7.53 3.34 10.28
N THR A 92 7.81 2.19 10.88
CA THR A 92 9.17 1.83 11.30
C THR A 92 9.49 0.38 10.92
N VAL A 93 10.77 0.16 10.59
CA VAL A 93 11.34 -1.17 10.40
C VAL A 93 12.46 -1.34 11.43
N ASN A 94 12.29 -2.30 12.32
CA ASN A 94 13.35 -2.70 13.25
C ASN A 94 14.13 -3.86 12.64
N ALA A 95 15.36 -3.60 12.24
CA ALA A 95 16.27 -4.58 11.63
C ALA A 95 17.26 -5.20 12.65
N GLY A 96 16.88 -5.25 13.92
CA GLY A 96 17.73 -5.78 14.98
C GLY A 96 19.01 -4.97 15.16
N ASP A 97 20.17 -5.64 15.10
CA ASP A 97 21.47 -5.00 15.29
C ASP A 97 21.80 -3.99 14.17
N ALA A 98 21.14 -4.05 13.03
CA ALA A 98 21.32 -3.09 11.94
C ALA A 98 20.61 -1.75 12.20
N GLY A 99 19.73 -1.67 13.20
CA GLY A 99 19.09 -0.44 13.63
C GLY A 99 17.57 -0.38 13.34
N VAL A 100 17.03 0.81 13.56
CA VAL A 100 15.62 1.15 13.32
C VAL A 100 15.55 2.21 12.25
N TYR A 101 14.77 1.94 11.22
CA TYR A 101 14.58 2.82 10.07
C TYR A 101 13.13 3.28 10.01
N LYS A 102 12.91 4.55 9.72
CA LYS A 102 11.57 5.11 9.49
C LYS A 102 11.23 5.02 8.01
N PHE A 103 9.97 4.75 7.69
CA PHE A 103 9.43 4.95 6.36
C PHE A 103 8.23 5.89 6.41
N GLN A 104 8.15 6.78 5.43
CA GLN A 104 7.17 7.86 5.39
C GLN A 104 6.16 7.68 4.27
N HIS A 105 6.44 6.77 3.33
CA HIS A 105 5.65 6.58 2.12
C HIS A 105 5.21 5.14 1.97
N VAL A 106 3.97 4.99 1.50
CA VAL A 106 3.35 3.68 1.24
C VAL A 106 2.88 3.63 -0.21
N ASN A 107 3.39 2.67 -0.96
CA ASN A 107 3.02 2.36 -2.34
C ASN A 107 3.33 3.44 -3.39
N ILE A 108 3.57 4.67 -3.00
CA ILE A 108 3.93 5.76 -3.91
C ILE A 108 5.15 6.46 -3.34
N PRO A 109 6.33 6.30 -3.96
CA PRO A 109 7.49 7.10 -3.61
C PRO A 109 7.21 8.56 -3.99
N ARG A 110 7.67 9.50 -3.17
CA ARG A 110 7.53 10.93 -3.43
C ARG A 110 8.82 11.49 -3.98
N ALA A 111 8.68 12.41 -4.94
CA ALA A 111 9.83 13.06 -5.57
C ALA A 111 10.56 14.03 -4.65
N ASP A 112 9.91 14.45 -3.57
CA ASP A 112 10.45 15.38 -2.56
C ASP A 112 11.09 14.66 -1.37
N CYS A 113 11.19 13.33 -1.41
CA CYS A 113 11.88 12.62 -0.33
C CYS A 113 13.40 12.68 -0.46
N ASP A 114 14.06 12.70 0.70
CA ASP A 114 15.52 12.61 0.77
C ASP A 114 16.00 11.22 0.31
N ALA A 115 17.24 11.17 -0.14
CA ALA A 115 17.87 9.92 -0.62
C ALA A 115 17.89 8.77 0.40
N CYS A 116 17.58 9.07 1.66
CA CYS A 116 17.54 8.12 2.78
C CYS A 116 16.13 7.63 3.11
N ASP A 117 15.10 8.12 2.40
CA ASP A 117 13.74 7.77 2.71
C ASP A 117 13.40 6.36 2.24
N LEU A 118 12.72 5.63 3.11
CA LEU A 118 12.18 4.31 2.77
C LEU A 118 10.74 4.45 2.30
N THR A 119 10.40 3.74 1.23
CA THR A 119 9.04 3.55 0.78
C THR A 119 8.63 2.11 1.00
N PHE A 120 7.55 1.91 1.71
CA PHE A 120 6.96 0.61 1.92
C PHE A 120 6.00 0.28 0.77
N PHE A 121 6.21 -0.86 0.11
CA PHE A 121 5.33 -1.35 -0.94
C PHE A 121 4.64 -2.63 -0.52
N ASN A 122 3.36 -2.72 -0.76
CA ASN A 122 2.58 -3.94 -0.62
C ASN A 122 1.74 -4.20 -1.88
N ARG A 123 0.88 -5.22 -1.85
CA ARG A 123 0.04 -5.63 -2.98
C ARG A 123 -0.79 -4.51 -3.61
N TYR A 124 -1.08 -3.45 -2.87
CA TYR A 124 -1.88 -2.33 -3.36
C TYR A 124 -1.10 -1.36 -4.26
N ALA A 125 0.21 -1.46 -4.33
CA ALA A 125 1.00 -0.68 -5.28
C ALA A 125 0.78 -1.09 -6.75
N GLY A 126 0.14 -2.24 -6.96
CA GLY A 126 -0.05 -2.85 -8.27
C GLY A 126 0.90 -4.04 -8.49
N GLU A 127 1.16 -4.37 -9.75
CA GLU A 127 1.96 -5.55 -10.10
C GLU A 127 3.46 -5.38 -9.81
N ARG A 128 3.94 -4.15 -9.75
CA ARG A 128 5.36 -3.81 -9.62
C ARG A 128 5.59 -2.66 -8.67
N THR A 129 6.75 -2.65 -8.02
CA THR A 129 7.24 -1.44 -7.37
C THR A 129 7.39 -0.36 -8.43
N ARG A 130 6.88 0.82 -8.13
CA ARG A 130 6.92 1.91 -9.10
C ARG A 130 8.38 2.30 -9.35
N GLN A 131 8.79 2.19 -10.59
CA GLN A 131 10.00 2.77 -11.11
C GLN A 131 9.58 4.05 -11.82
N ASP A 132 9.86 5.17 -11.22
CA ASP A 132 9.83 6.41 -11.95
C ASP A 132 11.17 6.50 -12.70
N GLU A 133 11.13 6.45 -14.02
CA GLU A 133 12.34 6.60 -14.86
C GLU A 133 13.07 7.92 -14.58
N ASN A 134 12.31 8.93 -14.12
CA ASN A 134 12.86 10.21 -13.71
C ASN A 134 13.39 10.24 -12.27
N PHE A 135 13.08 9.25 -11.46
CA PHE A 135 13.54 9.20 -10.07
C PHE A 135 15.05 8.95 -9.99
N SER A 136 15.54 8.01 -10.79
CA SER A 136 16.98 7.74 -10.91
C SER A 136 17.75 8.87 -11.61
N GLU A 137 17.15 9.51 -12.62
CA GLU A 137 17.75 10.65 -13.32
C GLU A 137 17.75 11.91 -12.44
N MET A 138 16.68 12.13 -11.66
CA MET A 138 16.54 13.35 -10.85
C MET A 138 17.37 13.33 -9.58
N TYR A 139 17.61 12.16 -8.98
CA TYR A 139 18.33 12.04 -7.72
C TYR A 139 19.63 11.23 -7.80
N GLY A 140 19.91 10.57 -8.91
CA GLY A 140 21.15 9.78 -9.08
C GLY A 140 21.29 8.63 -8.07
N VAL A 141 20.21 8.22 -7.43
CA VAL A 141 20.21 7.28 -6.31
C VAL A 141 19.93 5.88 -6.81
N GLU A 142 20.90 5.01 -6.62
CA GLU A 142 20.71 3.58 -6.79
C GLU A 142 19.75 3.06 -5.71
N ARG A 143 18.65 2.45 -6.15
CA ARG A 143 17.62 1.96 -5.28
C ARG A 143 17.86 0.50 -4.91
N THR A 144 17.84 0.20 -3.63
CA THR A 144 17.85 -1.16 -3.11
C THR A 144 16.45 -1.55 -2.66
N GLU A 145 15.95 -2.69 -3.08
CA GLU A 145 14.67 -3.25 -2.67
C GLU A 145 14.88 -4.48 -1.79
N VAL A 146 14.23 -4.51 -0.63
CA VAL A 146 14.26 -5.63 0.31
C VAL A 146 12.87 -6.24 0.41
N TYR A 147 12.76 -7.52 0.06
CA TYR A 147 11.51 -8.27 0.14
C TYR A 147 11.33 -8.84 1.54
N LEU A 148 10.21 -8.50 2.15
CA LEU A 148 9.82 -8.97 3.47
C LEU A 148 8.58 -9.85 3.36
N LYS A 149 8.62 -10.99 4.04
CA LYS A 149 7.50 -11.89 4.21
C LYS A 149 7.04 -11.87 5.64
N LEU A 150 5.75 -11.78 5.91
CA LEU A 150 5.25 -11.97 7.27
C LEU A 150 5.64 -13.35 7.81
N ALA A 151 6.07 -13.40 9.05
CA ALA A 151 6.32 -14.65 9.73
C ALA A 151 5.02 -15.49 9.86
N ALA A 152 5.16 -16.78 10.05
CA ALA A 152 4.02 -17.68 10.14
C ALA A 152 3.07 -17.28 11.30
N GLY A 153 1.81 -17.12 10.96
CA GLY A 153 0.77 -16.72 11.93
C GLY A 153 0.60 -15.20 12.10
N GLU A 154 1.52 -14.38 11.58
CA GLU A 154 1.41 -12.94 11.61
C GLU A 154 0.34 -12.43 10.65
N LYS A 155 -0.32 -11.35 11.04
CA LYS A 155 -1.30 -10.62 10.23
C LYS A 155 -1.06 -9.13 10.38
N TRP A 156 -1.36 -8.38 9.33
CA TRP A 156 -1.37 -6.93 9.42
C TRP A 156 -2.40 -6.47 10.45
N LYS A 157 -1.98 -5.53 11.27
CA LYS A 157 -2.84 -4.88 12.25
C LYS A 157 -2.30 -3.47 12.49
N VAL A 158 -3.19 -2.49 12.45
CA VAL A 158 -2.85 -1.09 12.75
C VAL A 158 -2.29 -0.98 14.16
N ASN A 159 -1.33 -0.09 14.33
CA ASN A 159 -0.67 0.21 15.61
C ASN A 159 -0.09 -1.03 16.32
N SER A 160 0.33 -2.01 15.56
CA SER A 160 0.93 -3.23 16.10
C SER A 160 2.17 -3.63 15.32
N PRO A 161 3.26 -3.99 15.97
CA PRO A 161 4.40 -4.55 15.30
C PRO A 161 4.06 -5.92 14.70
N VAL A 162 4.61 -6.22 13.54
CA VAL A 162 4.52 -7.52 12.89
C VAL A 162 5.93 -8.05 12.62
N GLN A 163 6.12 -9.36 12.78
CA GLN A 163 7.39 -9.99 12.49
C GLN A 163 7.48 -10.35 11.01
N CYS A 164 8.60 -9.98 10.40
CA CYS A 164 8.89 -10.27 9.01
C CYS A 164 10.18 -11.06 8.85
N ILE A 165 10.24 -11.84 7.78
CA ILE A 165 11.42 -12.58 7.36
C ILE A 165 11.93 -11.94 6.09
N VAL A 166 13.21 -11.61 6.05
CA VAL A 166 13.87 -11.11 4.83
C VAL A 166 13.95 -12.25 3.81
N GLY A 167 13.30 -12.08 2.67
CA GLY A 167 13.30 -13.05 1.58
C GLY A 167 14.48 -12.82 0.65
N ARG A 168 14.57 -11.66 0.03
CA ARG A 168 15.68 -11.33 -0.85
C ARG A 168 15.95 -9.81 -0.86
N ARG A 169 17.15 -9.47 -1.31
CA ARG A 169 17.59 -8.10 -1.54
C ARG A 169 17.97 -7.92 -3.01
N LEU A 170 17.52 -6.87 -3.64
CA LEU A 170 17.88 -6.47 -5.00
C LEU A 170 18.54 -5.10 -4.95
N GLU A 171 19.79 -5.05 -5.40
CA GLU A 171 20.54 -3.80 -5.49
C GLU A 171 20.40 -3.18 -6.88
N ASN A 172 20.38 -1.86 -6.92
CA ASN A 172 20.35 -1.04 -8.13
C ASN A 172 19.22 -1.41 -9.09
N LYS A 173 18.06 -1.76 -8.53
CA LYS A 173 16.88 -2.17 -9.30
C LYS A 173 15.62 -1.60 -8.69
N GLY A 174 14.79 -0.99 -9.53
CA GLY A 174 13.42 -0.64 -9.25
C GLY A 174 12.48 -1.34 -10.23
N GLY A 175 11.17 -1.12 -10.08
CA GLY A 175 10.18 -1.70 -10.97
C GLY A 175 10.06 -3.23 -10.89
N ASN A 176 10.48 -3.81 -9.79
CA ASN A 176 10.42 -5.26 -9.61
C ASN A 176 8.99 -5.71 -9.30
N PRO A 177 8.61 -6.93 -9.72
CA PRO A 177 7.30 -7.47 -9.37
C PRO A 177 7.11 -7.57 -7.87
N ILE A 178 6.02 -7.05 -7.35
CA ILE A 178 5.70 -7.11 -5.92
C ILE A 178 5.27 -8.51 -5.51
N ALA A 179 4.67 -9.26 -6.42
CA ALA A 179 4.09 -10.58 -6.15
C ALA A 179 4.76 -11.75 -6.88
N ALA A 180 5.78 -11.52 -7.70
CA ALA A 180 6.25 -12.52 -8.66
C ALA A 180 6.93 -13.74 -8.05
N ASP A 181 7.48 -13.64 -6.84
CA ASP A 181 8.14 -14.78 -6.19
C ASP A 181 7.27 -15.49 -5.17
N VAL A 182 6.00 -15.07 -5.08
CA VAL A 182 5.12 -15.47 -4.01
C VAL A 182 3.81 -16.06 -4.48
N CYS A 183 3.41 -15.73 -5.68
CA CYS A 183 2.18 -16.17 -6.27
C CYS A 183 2.43 -16.74 -7.67
N SER A 184 2.90 -17.99 -7.77
CA SER A 184 2.32 -18.81 -8.81
C SER A 184 0.82 -18.89 -8.52
N ARG A 185 -0.03 -18.53 -9.48
CA ARG A 185 -1.51 -18.53 -9.33
C ARG A 185 -2.09 -19.83 -8.74
N GLU A 186 -1.33 -20.90 -8.72
CA GLU A 186 -1.71 -22.21 -8.17
C GLU A 186 -1.50 -22.35 -6.65
N GLN A 187 -0.73 -21.48 -6.01
CA GLN A 187 -0.52 -21.50 -4.55
C GLN A 187 -1.35 -20.48 -3.76
N VAL A 188 -2.16 -19.68 -4.42
CA VAL A 188 -3.01 -18.66 -3.80
C VAL A 188 -4.30 -19.27 -3.25
N LYS A 189 -4.18 -20.19 -2.32
CA LYS A 189 -5.29 -20.45 -1.38
C LYS A 189 -5.24 -19.58 -0.13
N SER A 190 -4.15 -18.87 0.07
CA SER A 190 -4.00 -17.76 1.04
C SER A 190 -2.72 -17.01 0.73
N PRO A 191 -2.77 -15.88 0.03
CA PRO A 191 -1.60 -15.03 -0.12
C PRO A 191 -1.24 -14.47 1.26
N GLY A 192 -0.13 -14.94 1.82
CA GLY A 192 0.48 -14.23 2.93
C GLY A 192 0.86 -12.83 2.45
N PRO A 193 0.67 -11.78 3.26
CA PRO A 193 1.03 -10.44 2.87
C PRO A 193 2.56 -10.33 2.70
N PHE A 194 2.96 -9.71 1.59
CA PHE A 194 4.34 -9.38 1.29
C PHE A 194 4.50 -7.88 1.18
N CYS A 195 5.63 -7.40 1.57
CA CYS A 195 6.01 -6.02 1.39
C CYS A 195 7.44 -5.91 0.86
N VAL A 196 7.73 -4.80 0.20
CA VAL A 196 9.05 -4.42 -0.28
C VAL A 196 9.39 -3.09 0.35
N ILE A 197 10.59 -2.98 0.86
CA ILE A 197 11.15 -1.75 1.42
C ILE A 197 12.35 -1.35 0.61
#